data_ff1c44c9a40bad43032dc19cb84ac38c
#
_entry.id   ff1c44c9a40bad43032dc19cb84ac38c
#
_cell.length_a   1.000
_cell.length_b   1.000
_cell.length_c   1.000
_cell.angle_alpha   90.00
_cell.angle_beta   90.00
_cell.angle_gamma   90.00
#
_symmetry.space_group_name_H-M   'P 1'
#
loop_
_entity.id
_entity.type
_entity.pdbx_description
1 polymer ?
#
loop_
_entity_poly.entity_id
_entity_poly.type
_entity_poly.pdbx_seq_one_letter_code
_entity_poly.pdbx_strand_id
1 'polypeptide(L)'
;MNDVSTAFAAGRRDLYAVLGQAFAATRPVTGAEAAARAQAIIAATPGEAGDRLRSVDAGLLAAVARHASGFEAVAGAARLADLLPRMAVAPMFDPDLAMARTTALRTRGERPDMPAFSDHAFDAWFAATGAVYGLGLYAEDRSVYETAQFADAASPERRTVHLGIDVFAPAGTPVHAPLPGVVEVVAYNADPLDYGNTLFLRHQAEGLSFWTLYGHLAGTLPGLCRPGQVVAAGQVVAHFGAWHENGGWAAHLHFQVIADRLSQGTNFFGVGHRSLWPVWTAISPDPNLLLRLPDARFAV
;
A
#
# COMPACT_ATOMS: atom_id res chain seq x y z
N MET A 1 5.72 7.83 -34.11
CA MET A 1 6.62 7.33 -33.08
C MET A 1 7.70 8.34 -32.64
N ASN A 2 8.10 9.30 -33.47
CA ASN A 2 9.21 10.23 -33.16
C ASN A 2 8.91 11.35 -32.15
N ASP A 3 7.65 11.59 -31.82
CA ASP A 3 7.27 12.75 -30.99
C ASP A 3 7.29 12.47 -29.48
N VAL A 4 7.05 11.22 -29.08
CA VAL A 4 7.02 10.85 -27.66
C VAL A 4 8.44 10.80 -27.07
N SER A 5 9.41 10.30 -27.83
CA SER A 5 10.81 10.16 -27.38
C SER A 5 11.50 11.53 -27.15
N THR A 6 11.14 12.56 -27.93
CA THR A 6 11.61 13.94 -27.75
C THR A 6 10.98 14.63 -26.53
N ALA A 7 9.74 14.29 -26.16
CA ALA A 7 9.09 14.83 -24.98
C ALA A 7 9.76 14.40 -23.68
N PHE A 8 10.42 13.24 -23.67
CA PHE A 8 11.16 12.74 -22.49
C PHE A 8 12.53 13.40 -22.29
N ALA A 9 13.10 14.06 -23.30
CA ALA A 9 14.48 14.52 -23.30
C ALA A 9 14.75 15.81 -22.49
N ALA A 10 13.75 16.52 -21.96
CA ALA A 10 13.90 17.82 -21.34
C ALA A 10 13.77 17.81 -19.80
N GLY A 11 14.88 17.62 -19.11
CA GLY A 11 15.03 17.94 -17.69
C GLY A 11 14.34 16.97 -16.71
N ARG A 12 14.22 17.36 -15.41
CA ARG A 12 13.53 16.61 -14.34
C ARG A 12 12.00 16.63 -14.52
N ARG A 13 11.49 16.24 -15.67
CA ARG A 13 10.06 16.13 -15.91
C ARG A 13 9.48 14.94 -15.16
N ASP A 14 8.20 15.07 -14.79
CA ASP A 14 7.38 13.96 -14.33
C ASP A 14 7.10 13.03 -15.52
N LEU A 15 7.76 11.87 -15.52
CA LEU A 15 7.65 10.91 -16.61
C LEU A 15 6.29 10.20 -16.62
N TYR A 16 5.59 10.11 -15.49
CA TYR A 16 4.22 9.61 -15.45
C TYR A 16 3.27 10.56 -16.17
N ALA A 17 3.42 11.87 -15.96
CA ALA A 17 2.61 12.89 -16.67
C ALA A 17 2.88 12.86 -18.17
N VAL A 18 4.15 12.74 -18.59
CA VAL A 18 4.52 12.63 -20.02
C VAL A 18 3.94 11.36 -20.64
N LEU A 19 4.06 10.22 -19.96
CA LEU A 19 3.48 8.96 -20.39
C LEU A 19 1.95 9.08 -20.53
N GLY A 20 1.30 9.65 -19.51
CA GLY A 20 -0.14 9.89 -19.51
C GLY A 20 -0.63 10.72 -20.68
N GLN A 21 0.06 11.83 -21.00
CA GLN A 21 -0.25 12.67 -22.15
C GLN A 21 -0.11 11.92 -23.47
N ALA A 22 0.94 11.11 -23.63
CA ALA A 22 1.16 10.30 -24.83
C ALA A 22 0.00 9.31 -25.07
N PHE A 23 -0.49 8.69 -24.00
CA PHE A 23 -1.59 7.71 -24.07
C PHE A 23 -2.95 8.39 -24.27
N ALA A 24 -3.20 9.53 -23.65
CA ALA A 24 -4.42 10.31 -23.87
C ALA A 24 -4.55 10.76 -25.34
N ALA A 25 -3.44 11.12 -25.98
CA ALA A 25 -3.41 11.56 -27.37
C ALA A 25 -3.65 10.43 -28.39
N THR A 26 -3.25 9.19 -28.10
CA THR A 26 -3.20 8.09 -29.10
C THR A 26 -4.20 6.98 -28.88
N ARG A 27 -4.92 6.98 -27.79
CA ARG A 27 -6.02 6.08 -27.36
C ARG A 27 -5.91 4.64 -27.90
N PRO A 28 -5.21 3.73 -27.19
CA PRO A 28 -5.26 2.30 -27.48
C PRO A 28 -6.71 1.77 -27.44
N VAL A 29 -6.98 0.67 -28.16
CA VAL A 29 -8.33 0.08 -28.19
C VAL A 29 -8.62 -0.85 -27.03
N THR A 30 -7.58 -1.34 -26.33
CA THR A 30 -7.71 -2.22 -25.15
C THR A 30 -6.70 -1.83 -24.06
N GLY A 31 -7.03 -2.18 -22.81
CA GLY A 31 -6.09 -2.02 -21.70
C GLY A 31 -4.82 -2.88 -21.84
N ALA A 32 -4.90 -4.05 -22.48
CA ALA A 32 -3.73 -4.88 -22.77
C ALA A 32 -2.81 -4.22 -23.80
N GLU A 33 -3.37 -3.59 -24.84
CA GLU A 33 -2.61 -2.81 -25.81
C GLU A 33 -1.94 -1.60 -25.15
N ALA A 34 -2.63 -0.91 -24.23
CA ALA A 34 -2.04 0.20 -23.48
C ALA A 34 -0.80 -0.27 -22.69
N ALA A 35 -0.89 -1.39 -21.96
CA ALA A 35 0.22 -1.95 -21.21
C ALA A 35 1.40 -2.36 -22.13
N ALA A 36 1.14 -3.09 -23.21
CA ALA A 36 2.17 -3.51 -24.17
C ALA A 36 2.87 -2.31 -24.82
N ARG A 37 2.11 -1.28 -25.17
CA ARG A 37 2.64 -0.07 -25.74
C ARG A 37 3.49 0.73 -24.75
N ALA A 38 3.12 0.79 -23.45
CA ALA A 38 3.94 1.40 -22.42
C ALA A 38 5.31 0.70 -22.34
N GLN A 39 5.34 -0.62 -22.32
CA GLN A 39 6.59 -1.39 -22.34
C GLN A 39 7.45 -1.10 -23.59
N ALA A 40 6.82 -1.00 -24.76
CA ALA A 40 7.54 -0.66 -26.00
C ALA A 40 8.13 0.76 -25.95
N ILE A 41 7.42 1.74 -25.40
CA ILE A 41 7.91 3.11 -25.23
C ILE A 41 9.09 3.13 -24.24
N ILE A 42 8.99 2.45 -23.11
CA ILE A 42 10.05 2.35 -22.11
C ILE A 42 11.32 1.74 -22.73
N ALA A 43 11.17 0.65 -23.46
CA ALA A 43 12.28 -0.03 -24.13
C ALA A 43 12.95 0.84 -25.23
N ALA A 44 12.15 1.64 -25.94
CA ALA A 44 12.63 2.49 -27.03
C ALA A 44 13.17 3.85 -26.57
N THR A 45 12.91 4.27 -25.31
CA THR A 45 13.35 5.58 -24.79
C THR A 45 14.83 5.53 -24.44
N PRO A 46 15.70 6.34 -25.12
CA PRO A 46 17.13 6.33 -24.86
C PRO A 46 17.52 7.27 -23.69
N GLY A 47 18.77 7.16 -23.23
CA GLY A 47 19.41 8.07 -22.28
C GLY A 47 18.77 8.06 -20.90
N GLU A 48 19.02 9.13 -20.13
CA GLU A 48 18.61 9.25 -18.73
C GLU A 48 17.11 9.02 -18.50
N ALA A 49 16.25 9.53 -19.37
CA ALA A 49 14.82 9.33 -19.24
C ALA A 49 14.43 7.85 -19.39
N GLY A 50 15.05 7.12 -20.31
CA GLY A 50 14.87 5.70 -20.47
C GLY A 50 15.37 4.92 -19.25
N ASP A 51 16.52 5.31 -18.68
CA ASP A 51 17.07 4.68 -17.47
C ASP A 51 16.15 4.89 -16.27
N ARG A 52 15.62 6.10 -16.10
CA ARG A 52 14.64 6.43 -15.07
C ARG A 52 13.35 5.62 -15.22
N LEU A 53 12.79 5.49 -16.43
CA LEU A 53 11.60 4.67 -16.68
C LEU A 53 11.85 3.19 -16.39
N ARG A 54 13.01 2.66 -16.77
CA ARG A 54 13.37 1.25 -16.52
C ARG A 54 13.62 0.93 -15.04
N SER A 55 13.92 1.93 -14.21
CA SER A 55 14.08 1.76 -12.76
C SER A 55 12.76 1.76 -11.99
N VAL A 56 11.66 2.17 -12.64
CA VAL A 56 10.31 2.14 -12.06
C VAL A 56 9.65 0.77 -12.30
N ASP A 57 8.76 0.39 -11.41
CA ASP A 57 7.95 -0.82 -11.55
C ASP A 57 7.17 -0.81 -12.88
N ALA A 58 7.37 -1.84 -13.69
CA ALA A 58 6.77 -1.95 -15.02
C ALA A 58 5.24 -2.10 -14.95
N GLY A 59 4.72 -2.74 -13.89
CA GLY A 59 3.29 -2.86 -13.64
C GLY A 59 2.65 -1.50 -13.32
N LEU A 60 3.33 -0.66 -12.51
CA LEU A 60 2.87 0.69 -12.22
C LEU A 60 2.80 1.55 -13.50
N LEU A 61 3.83 1.49 -14.35
CA LEU A 61 3.83 2.20 -15.64
C LEU A 61 2.69 1.73 -16.56
N ALA A 62 2.42 0.41 -16.57
CA ALA A 62 1.30 -0.15 -17.32
C ALA A 62 -0.06 0.32 -16.76
N ALA A 63 -0.20 0.40 -15.44
CA ALA A 63 -1.42 0.90 -14.79
C ALA A 63 -1.66 2.38 -15.11
N VAL A 64 -0.61 3.22 -15.10
CA VAL A 64 -0.67 4.63 -15.52
C VAL A 64 -1.11 4.75 -16.98
N ALA A 65 -0.52 3.95 -17.88
CA ALA A 65 -0.87 3.96 -19.30
C ALA A 65 -2.33 3.54 -19.53
N ARG A 66 -2.81 2.50 -18.85
CA ARG A 66 -4.21 2.06 -18.90
C ARG A 66 -5.15 3.16 -18.44
N HIS A 67 -4.90 3.75 -17.28
CA HIS A 67 -5.71 4.83 -16.74
C HIS A 67 -5.78 6.04 -17.68
N ALA A 68 -4.63 6.49 -18.19
CA ALA A 68 -4.55 7.61 -19.12
C ALA A 68 -5.28 7.35 -20.47
N SER A 69 -5.44 6.07 -20.83
CA SER A 69 -6.20 5.64 -22.01
C SER A 69 -7.70 5.53 -21.77
N GLY A 70 -8.17 5.77 -20.52
CA GLY A 70 -9.59 5.65 -20.16
C GLY A 70 -10.04 4.24 -19.75
N PHE A 71 -9.10 3.33 -19.47
CA PHE A 71 -9.37 1.99 -18.92
C PHE A 71 -9.17 1.96 -17.40
N GLU A 72 -9.69 0.92 -16.74
CA GLU A 72 -9.30 0.65 -15.36
C GLU A 72 -7.77 0.51 -15.27
N ALA A 73 -7.14 1.18 -14.30
CA ALA A 73 -5.70 1.06 -14.07
C ALA A 73 -5.31 -0.40 -13.77
N VAL A 74 -6.14 -1.09 -12.99
CA VAL A 74 -6.08 -2.53 -12.72
C VAL A 74 -7.39 -3.18 -13.19
N ALA A 75 -7.28 -4.24 -13.96
CA ALA A 75 -8.47 -4.94 -14.46
C ALA A 75 -9.27 -5.56 -13.31
N GLY A 76 -10.55 -5.22 -13.21
CA GLY A 76 -11.45 -5.71 -12.18
C GLY A 76 -11.35 -4.95 -10.85
N ALA A 77 -10.62 -3.83 -10.77
CA ALA A 77 -10.50 -3.03 -9.55
C ALA A 77 -11.86 -2.54 -9.05
N ALA A 78 -12.73 -2.06 -9.93
CA ALA A 78 -14.07 -1.62 -9.55
C ALA A 78 -14.91 -2.79 -9.01
N ARG A 79 -14.83 -3.97 -9.63
CA ARG A 79 -15.52 -5.18 -9.14
C ARG A 79 -15.01 -5.60 -7.77
N LEU A 80 -13.69 -5.50 -7.53
CA LEU A 80 -13.12 -5.78 -6.22
C LEU A 80 -13.62 -4.78 -5.17
N ALA A 81 -13.62 -3.49 -5.48
CA ALA A 81 -14.14 -2.45 -4.57
C ALA A 81 -15.62 -2.68 -4.21
N ASP A 82 -16.43 -3.13 -5.15
CA ASP A 82 -17.84 -3.50 -4.91
C ASP A 82 -17.99 -4.81 -4.12
N LEU A 83 -17.04 -5.73 -4.22
CA LEU A 83 -17.06 -7.02 -3.55
C LEU A 83 -16.66 -6.92 -2.07
N LEU A 84 -15.57 -6.18 -1.75
CA LEU A 84 -15.00 -6.11 -0.41
C LEU A 84 -16.03 -5.80 0.69
N PRO A 85 -16.96 -4.82 0.55
CA PRO A 85 -17.95 -4.52 1.58
C PRO A 85 -18.96 -5.64 1.82
N ARG A 86 -19.09 -6.61 0.91
CA ARG A 86 -20.06 -7.70 0.98
C ARG A 86 -19.46 -9.01 1.52
N MET A 87 -18.16 -9.08 1.66
CA MET A 87 -17.48 -10.29 2.13
C MET A 87 -17.76 -10.54 3.63
N ALA A 88 -17.89 -11.79 4.04
CA ALA A 88 -17.92 -12.16 5.45
C ALA A 88 -16.50 -12.05 6.02
N VAL A 89 -16.31 -11.21 7.03
CA VAL A 89 -15.02 -10.87 7.63
C VAL A 89 -15.00 -11.32 9.09
N ALA A 90 -13.95 -12.03 9.50
CA ALA A 90 -13.67 -12.30 10.91
C ALA A 90 -12.98 -11.09 11.57
N PRO A 91 -13.18 -10.84 12.86
CA PRO A 91 -12.43 -9.83 13.59
C PRO A 91 -10.93 -10.04 13.47
N MET A 92 -10.18 -8.96 13.19
CA MET A 92 -8.72 -9.01 13.13
C MET A 92 -8.05 -8.93 14.49
N PHE A 93 -8.75 -8.43 15.49
CA PHE A 93 -8.24 -8.19 16.84
C PHE A 93 -9.25 -8.58 17.92
N ASP A 94 -8.75 -8.78 19.13
CA ASP A 94 -9.56 -8.95 20.35
C ASP A 94 -9.06 -7.95 21.42
N PRO A 95 -9.92 -6.98 21.84
CA PRO A 95 -11.29 -6.73 21.37
C PRO A 95 -11.37 -6.26 19.92
N ASP A 96 -12.51 -6.47 19.26
CA ASP A 96 -12.77 -6.05 17.89
C ASP A 96 -12.61 -4.53 17.72
N LEU A 97 -11.97 -4.09 16.61
CA LEU A 97 -11.76 -2.67 16.28
C LEU A 97 -13.06 -1.85 16.29
N ALA A 98 -14.18 -2.44 15.84
CA ALA A 98 -15.45 -1.74 15.80
C ALA A 98 -16.03 -1.50 17.20
N MET A 99 -15.65 -2.30 18.20
CA MET A 99 -16.15 -2.23 19.58
C MET A 99 -15.16 -1.54 20.52
N ALA A 100 -13.86 -1.64 20.26
CA ALA A 100 -12.82 -1.09 21.13
C ALA A 100 -12.83 0.44 21.14
N ARG A 101 -12.26 1.04 22.19
CA ARG A 101 -11.95 2.48 22.22
C ARG A 101 -10.76 2.74 21.33
N THR A 102 -10.96 3.54 20.27
CA THR A 102 -9.94 3.91 19.31
C THR A 102 -9.63 5.41 19.38
N THR A 103 -8.46 5.81 18.88
CA THR A 103 -8.10 7.21 18.63
C THR A 103 -7.50 7.33 17.23
N ALA A 104 -7.95 8.31 16.44
CA ALA A 104 -7.34 8.60 15.15
C ALA A 104 -5.97 9.27 15.35
N LEU A 105 -4.98 8.85 14.56
CA LEU A 105 -3.62 9.33 14.61
C LEU A 105 -3.29 10.03 13.29
N ARG A 106 -3.28 11.36 13.31
CA ARG A 106 -2.96 12.18 12.14
C ARG A 106 -1.59 12.81 12.28
N THR A 107 -0.78 12.69 11.24
CA THR A 107 0.61 13.17 11.23
C THR A 107 0.74 14.62 10.81
N ARG A 108 -0.31 15.25 10.26
CA ARG A 108 -0.31 16.67 9.88
C ARG A 108 -1.35 17.46 10.70
N GLY A 109 -0.87 18.24 11.63
CA GLY A 109 -1.54 19.43 12.16
C GLY A 109 -2.61 19.25 13.24
N GLU A 110 -3.24 18.08 13.37
CA GLU A 110 -4.39 17.93 14.27
C GLU A 110 -4.00 17.44 15.69
N ARG A 111 -2.79 16.90 15.84
CA ARG A 111 -2.23 16.44 17.14
C ARG A 111 -0.78 16.91 17.29
N PRO A 112 -0.55 18.20 17.60
CA PRO A 112 0.80 18.74 17.69
C PRO A 112 1.62 18.19 18.87
N ASP A 113 0.96 17.57 19.85
CA ASP A 113 1.55 16.89 20.99
C ASP A 113 1.97 15.44 20.70
N MET A 114 1.56 14.88 19.56
CA MET A 114 1.86 13.49 19.18
C MET A 114 3.31 13.37 18.69
N PRO A 115 4.15 12.53 19.32
CA PRO A 115 5.47 12.20 18.79
C PRO A 115 5.37 11.49 17.44
N ALA A 116 6.42 11.57 16.62
CA ALA A 116 6.50 10.84 15.38
C ALA A 116 6.40 9.32 15.63
N PHE A 117 5.84 8.58 14.68
CA PHE A 117 5.73 7.11 14.77
C PHE A 117 7.11 6.40 14.81
N SER A 118 8.18 7.11 14.49
CA SER A 118 9.57 6.66 14.60
C SER A 118 10.28 7.16 15.87
N ASP A 119 9.57 7.83 16.80
CA ASP A 119 10.08 8.31 18.07
C ASP A 119 9.59 7.41 19.22
N HIS A 120 10.50 6.88 20.02
CA HIS A 120 10.18 6.05 21.19
C HIS A 120 9.27 6.72 22.23
N ALA A 121 9.23 8.06 22.25
CA ALA A 121 8.29 8.79 23.10
C ALA A 121 6.82 8.51 22.74
N PHE A 122 6.55 8.01 21.53
CA PHE A 122 5.20 7.65 21.08
C PHE A 122 4.54 6.61 21.98
N ASP A 123 5.26 5.61 22.45
CA ASP A 123 4.70 4.54 23.28
C ASP A 123 4.08 5.08 24.58
N ALA A 124 4.80 5.98 25.29
CA ALA A 124 4.30 6.60 26.50
C ALA A 124 3.13 7.56 26.24
N TRP A 125 3.24 8.34 25.17
CA TRP A 125 2.18 9.24 24.73
C TRP A 125 0.91 8.46 24.36
N PHE A 126 1.03 7.39 23.56
CA PHE A 126 -0.10 6.57 23.15
C PHE A 126 -0.78 5.90 24.35
N ALA A 127 -0.01 5.35 25.29
CA ALA A 127 -0.54 4.76 26.51
C ALA A 127 -1.35 5.78 27.34
N ALA A 128 -0.92 7.05 27.38
CA ALA A 128 -1.61 8.12 28.10
C ALA A 128 -2.98 8.49 27.48
N THR A 129 -3.22 8.20 26.18
CA THR A 129 -4.54 8.40 25.54
C THR A 129 -5.59 7.46 26.12
N GLY A 130 -5.16 6.35 26.68
CA GLY A 130 -5.99 5.25 27.17
C GLY A 130 -6.81 4.57 26.07
N ALA A 131 -6.57 4.82 24.79
CA ALA A 131 -7.16 4.07 23.69
C ALA A 131 -6.63 2.62 23.68
N VAL A 132 -7.45 1.68 23.24
CA VAL A 132 -7.02 0.30 23.00
C VAL A 132 -6.24 0.23 21.70
N TYR A 133 -6.74 0.94 20.66
CA TYR A 133 -6.08 1.01 19.35
C TYR A 133 -5.95 2.45 18.86
N GLY A 134 -4.81 2.76 18.26
CA GLY A 134 -4.62 3.95 17.42
C GLY A 134 -4.90 3.61 15.96
N LEU A 135 -5.47 4.53 15.20
CA LEU A 135 -5.79 4.33 13.79
C LEU A 135 -5.05 5.37 12.93
N GLY A 136 -4.07 4.92 12.14
CA GLY A 136 -3.46 5.69 11.07
C GLY A 136 -4.27 5.52 9.79
N LEU A 137 -4.49 6.61 9.05
CA LEU A 137 -5.52 6.66 8.02
C LEU A 137 -5.01 6.26 6.64
N TYR A 138 -5.88 5.61 5.87
CA TYR A 138 -5.77 5.50 4.42
C TYR A 138 -5.89 6.88 3.77
N ALA A 139 -5.22 7.09 2.63
CA ALA A 139 -5.21 8.35 1.88
C ALA A 139 -4.59 9.56 2.63
N GLU A 140 -3.99 9.35 3.79
CA GLU A 140 -3.30 10.40 4.53
C GLU A 140 -1.97 10.75 3.86
N ASP A 141 -1.76 12.04 3.62
CA ASP A 141 -0.47 12.57 3.16
C ASP A 141 0.43 12.81 4.39
N ARG A 142 1.52 12.05 4.52
CA ARG A 142 2.35 11.99 5.72
C ARG A 142 3.72 12.61 5.51
N SER A 143 4.11 13.54 6.40
CA SER A 143 5.42 14.22 6.35
C SER A 143 6.61 13.28 6.62
N VAL A 144 6.43 12.18 7.33
CA VAL A 144 7.49 11.20 7.60
C VAL A 144 8.05 10.58 6.31
N TYR A 145 7.28 10.58 5.22
CA TYR A 145 7.67 10.06 3.92
C TYR A 145 8.32 11.12 3.00
N GLU A 146 8.58 12.32 3.48
CA GLU A 146 9.28 13.37 2.71
C GLU A 146 10.81 13.17 2.66
N THR A 147 11.31 11.98 2.98
CA THR A 147 12.73 11.62 2.92
C THR A 147 13.15 11.09 1.55
N ALA A 148 14.46 11.00 1.30
CA ALA A 148 15.00 10.51 0.02
C ALA A 148 14.59 9.05 -0.28
N GLN A 149 14.31 8.24 0.73
CA GLN A 149 13.87 6.85 0.59
C GLN A 149 12.56 6.71 -0.19
N PHE A 150 11.67 7.70 -0.08
CA PHE A 150 10.39 7.71 -0.77
C PHE A 150 10.41 8.52 -2.08
N ALA A 151 11.62 8.91 -2.54
CA ALA A 151 11.79 9.54 -3.85
C ALA A 151 11.45 8.54 -4.96
N ASP A 152 11.00 9.08 -6.10
CA ASP A 152 10.72 8.29 -7.30
C ASP A 152 11.64 8.72 -8.44
N ALA A 153 12.19 7.75 -9.16
CA ALA A 153 13.08 8.03 -10.28
C ALA A 153 12.35 8.69 -11.46
N ALA A 154 11.05 8.39 -11.62
CA ALA A 154 10.26 8.89 -12.74
C ALA A 154 9.55 10.21 -12.46
N SER A 155 9.47 10.65 -11.19
CA SER A 155 8.73 11.86 -10.81
C SER A 155 9.54 12.74 -9.84
N PRO A 156 9.40 14.06 -9.90
CA PRO A 156 9.86 14.95 -8.83
C PRO A 156 8.99 14.84 -7.57
N GLU A 157 7.77 14.31 -7.68
CA GLU A 157 6.87 14.06 -6.57
C GLU A 157 7.31 12.82 -5.79
N ARG A 158 7.32 12.91 -4.47
CA ARG A 158 7.56 11.76 -3.59
C ARG A 158 6.27 11.00 -3.32
N ARG A 159 6.40 9.73 -2.99
CA ARG A 159 5.29 8.93 -2.51
C ARG A 159 5.07 9.25 -1.03
N THR A 160 4.02 10.01 -0.71
CA THR A 160 3.71 10.45 0.66
C THR A 160 2.31 10.05 1.12
N VAL A 161 1.48 9.56 0.20
CA VAL A 161 0.07 9.23 0.50
C VAL A 161 -0.06 7.78 0.91
N HIS A 162 -0.50 7.53 2.13
CA HIS A 162 -0.62 6.21 2.74
C HIS A 162 -1.65 5.31 2.03
N LEU A 163 -1.26 4.07 1.72
CA LEU A 163 -2.06 3.09 0.97
C LEU A 163 -2.68 1.99 1.87
N GLY A 164 -2.49 2.07 3.16
CA GLY A 164 -3.02 1.14 4.16
C GLY A 164 -3.81 1.84 5.26
N ILE A 165 -4.29 1.05 6.20
CA ILE A 165 -4.72 1.51 7.53
C ILE A 165 -3.71 0.95 8.52
N ASP A 166 -3.17 1.82 9.39
CA ASP A 166 -2.33 1.38 10.48
C ASP A 166 -3.16 1.19 11.75
N VAL A 167 -2.90 0.10 12.46
CA VAL A 167 -3.51 -0.16 13.77
C VAL A 167 -2.40 -0.23 14.80
N PHE A 168 -2.34 0.73 15.71
CA PHE A 168 -1.36 0.83 16.77
C PHE A 168 -1.88 0.16 18.04
N ALA A 169 -1.04 -0.69 18.64
CA ALA A 169 -1.27 -1.33 19.94
C ALA A 169 0.09 -1.85 20.46
N PRO A 170 0.20 -2.35 21.71
CA PRO A 170 1.45 -2.89 22.23
C PRO A 170 2.05 -3.99 21.35
N ALA A 171 3.39 -4.06 21.31
CA ALA A 171 4.10 -5.16 20.66
C ALA A 171 3.61 -6.52 21.21
N GLY A 172 3.55 -7.53 20.34
CA GLY A 172 3.00 -8.84 20.67
C GLY A 172 1.48 -8.97 20.53
N THR A 173 0.75 -7.88 20.21
CA THR A 173 -0.71 -7.95 19.92
C THR A 173 -0.97 -8.96 18.80
N PRO A 174 -1.84 -9.96 18.99
CA PRO A 174 -2.18 -10.94 17.95
C PRO A 174 -2.91 -10.30 16.77
N VAL A 175 -2.61 -10.78 15.56
CA VAL A 175 -3.29 -10.42 14.31
C VAL A 175 -3.98 -11.66 13.76
N HIS A 176 -5.27 -11.55 13.53
CA HIS A 176 -6.06 -12.63 12.93
C HIS A 176 -6.35 -12.33 11.47
N ALA A 177 -6.36 -13.35 10.62
CA ALA A 177 -6.72 -13.21 9.23
C ALA A 177 -8.21 -12.81 9.10
N PRO A 178 -8.56 -11.69 8.46
CA PRO A 178 -9.97 -11.32 8.29
C PRO A 178 -10.71 -12.23 7.32
N LEU A 179 -10.00 -12.83 6.38
CA LEU A 179 -10.52 -13.68 5.32
C LEU A 179 -9.73 -14.99 5.24
N PRO A 180 -10.35 -16.09 4.74
CA PRO A 180 -9.58 -17.26 4.36
C PRO A 180 -8.66 -16.95 3.18
N GLY A 181 -7.49 -17.56 3.14
CA GLY A 181 -6.52 -17.31 2.07
C GLY A 181 -5.39 -18.32 2.04
N VAL A 182 -4.41 -18.03 1.20
CA VAL A 182 -3.16 -18.79 1.11
C VAL A 182 -2.00 -17.85 1.37
N VAL A 183 -1.09 -18.23 2.24
CA VAL A 183 0.15 -17.51 2.47
C VAL A 183 0.96 -17.48 1.17
N GLU A 184 1.23 -16.31 0.63
CA GLU A 184 2.01 -16.15 -0.60
C GLU A 184 3.44 -15.70 -0.28
N VAL A 185 3.59 -14.75 0.64
CA VAL A 185 4.90 -14.22 1.04
C VAL A 185 5.01 -14.20 2.55
N VAL A 186 6.15 -14.64 3.05
CA VAL A 186 6.70 -14.38 4.38
C VAL A 186 8.11 -13.85 4.15
N ALA A 187 8.36 -12.59 4.51
CA ALA A 187 9.63 -11.91 4.23
C ALA A 187 10.05 -11.00 5.37
N TYR A 188 11.32 -10.63 5.38
CA TYR A 188 11.87 -9.57 6.22
C TYR A 188 12.46 -8.47 5.33
N ASN A 189 11.80 -7.31 5.32
CA ASN A 189 12.20 -6.11 4.58
C ASN A 189 12.97 -5.22 5.57
N ALA A 190 14.31 -5.30 5.52
CA ALA A 190 15.20 -4.86 6.59
C ALA A 190 15.60 -3.39 6.55
N ASP A 191 15.24 -2.66 5.48
CA ASP A 191 15.62 -1.26 5.35
C ASP A 191 14.97 -0.40 6.45
N PRO A 192 15.65 0.62 6.98
CA PRO A 192 15.04 1.54 7.94
C PRO A 192 13.75 2.15 7.38
N LEU A 193 12.71 2.22 8.21
CA LEU A 193 11.37 2.72 7.84
C LEU A 193 10.64 1.87 6.78
N ASP A 194 11.11 0.64 6.51
CA ASP A 194 10.40 -0.36 5.73
C ASP A 194 9.50 -1.23 6.63
N TYR A 195 8.85 -2.23 6.09
CA TYR A 195 7.88 -3.07 6.77
C TYR A 195 8.44 -4.01 7.84
N GLY A 196 9.76 -4.26 7.90
CA GLY A 196 10.29 -5.33 8.74
C GLY A 196 9.71 -6.70 8.34
N ASN A 197 9.24 -7.49 9.30
CA ASN A 197 8.57 -8.75 8.99
C ASN A 197 7.22 -8.50 8.32
N THR A 198 7.01 -9.17 7.18
CA THR A 198 5.90 -8.90 6.26
C THR A 198 5.23 -10.19 5.80
N LEU A 199 3.90 -10.19 5.79
CA LEU A 199 3.06 -11.28 5.33
C LEU A 199 2.16 -10.80 4.19
N PHE A 200 2.02 -11.63 3.13
CA PHE A 200 0.95 -11.48 2.14
C PHE A 200 0.07 -12.72 2.15
N LEU A 201 -1.21 -12.52 2.28
CA LEU A 201 -2.23 -13.55 2.03
C LEU A 201 -2.89 -13.29 0.69
N ARG A 202 -2.93 -14.31 -0.16
CA ARG A 202 -3.69 -14.30 -1.40
C ARG A 202 -5.09 -14.82 -1.16
N HIS A 203 -6.07 -14.09 -1.66
CA HIS A 203 -7.48 -14.41 -1.58
C HIS A 203 -8.07 -14.63 -2.97
N GLN A 204 -9.15 -15.41 -3.05
CA GLN A 204 -9.93 -15.60 -4.27
C GLN A 204 -11.42 -15.50 -3.95
N ALA A 205 -12.14 -14.66 -4.67
CA ALA A 205 -13.59 -14.51 -4.53
C ALA A 205 -14.20 -14.03 -5.85
N GLU A 206 -15.31 -14.61 -6.27
CA GLU A 206 -16.06 -14.28 -7.49
C GLU A 206 -15.18 -14.19 -8.75
N GLY A 207 -14.16 -15.07 -8.87
CA GLY A 207 -13.22 -15.09 -9.98
C GLY A 207 -12.16 -13.98 -9.98
N LEU A 208 -12.08 -13.20 -8.89
CA LEU A 208 -11.02 -12.23 -8.65
C LEU A 208 -9.97 -12.82 -7.71
N SER A 209 -8.69 -12.49 -7.96
CA SER A 209 -7.60 -12.67 -7.01
C SER A 209 -7.21 -11.31 -6.46
N PHE A 210 -6.95 -11.22 -5.16
CA PHE A 210 -6.45 -10.04 -4.49
C PHE A 210 -5.63 -10.44 -3.27
N TRP A 211 -4.95 -9.50 -2.65
CA TRP A 211 -4.07 -9.78 -1.52
C TRP A 211 -4.36 -8.85 -0.35
N THR A 212 -4.08 -9.35 0.85
CA THR A 212 -3.90 -8.52 2.04
C THR A 212 -2.44 -8.56 2.46
N LEU A 213 -1.87 -7.39 2.72
CA LEU A 213 -0.52 -7.18 3.24
C LEU A 213 -0.61 -6.83 4.71
N TYR A 214 0.28 -7.43 5.48
CA TYR A 214 0.48 -7.19 6.91
C TYR A 214 1.94 -6.84 7.09
N GLY A 215 2.23 -5.59 7.48
CA GLY A 215 3.57 -5.08 7.74
C GLY A 215 3.84 -4.88 9.23
N HIS A 216 5.10 -4.64 9.57
CA HIS A 216 5.60 -4.32 10.92
C HIS A 216 5.37 -5.43 11.94
N LEU A 217 5.49 -6.68 11.50
CA LEU A 217 5.21 -7.86 12.30
C LEU A 217 6.40 -8.30 13.15
N ALA A 218 6.12 -9.14 14.16
CA ALA A 218 7.14 -9.75 15.00
C ALA A 218 7.95 -10.83 14.26
N GLY A 219 9.19 -11.05 14.66
CA GLY A 219 10.09 -12.07 14.13
C GLY A 219 9.60 -13.52 14.35
N THR A 220 8.52 -13.73 15.10
CA THR A 220 7.84 -15.02 15.24
C THR A 220 7.04 -15.43 14.00
N LEU A 221 6.85 -14.55 13.03
CA LEU A 221 6.07 -14.77 11.81
C LEU A 221 6.40 -16.08 11.07
N PRO A 222 7.67 -16.47 10.81
CA PRO A 222 7.98 -17.73 10.11
C PRO A 222 7.59 -18.99 10.86
N GLY A 223 7.33 -18.88 12.15
CA GLY A 223 6.81 -19.98 12.98
C GLY A 223 5.30 -20.17 12.86
N LEU A 224 4.57 -19.12 12.47
CA LEU A 224 3.11 -19.09 12.33
C LEU A 224 2.65 -19.34 10.90
N CYS A 225 3.37 -18.76 9.92
CA CYS A 225 2.99 -18.78 8.52
C CYS A 225 4.13 -19.22 7.62
N ARG A 226 3.81 -20.02 6.59
CA ARG A 226 4.75 -20.45 5.55
C ARG A 226 4.12 -20.32 4.16
N PRO A 227 4.87 -19.93 3.12
CA PRO A 227 4.35 -19.86 1.77
C PRO A 227 3.66 -21.18 1.36
N GLY A 228 2.48 -21.06 0.74
CA GLY A 228 1.62 -22.18 0.36
C GLY A 228 0.66 -22.67 1.46
N GLN A 229 0.81 -22.24 2.71
CA GLN A 229 -0.09 -22.62 3.80
C GLN A 229 -1.48 -22.01 3.60
N VAL A 230 -2.52 -22.82 3.77
CA VAL A 230 -3.91 -22.35 3.84
C VAL A 230 -4.18 -21.76 5.21
N VAL A 231 -4.85 -20.61 5.23
CA VAL A 231 -5.23 -19.86 6.44
C VAL A 231 -6.75 -19.74 6.47
N ALA A 232 -7.34 -20.03 7.61
CA ALA A 232 -8.76 -19.80 7.86
C ALA A 232 -9.03 -18.37 8.34
N ALA A 233 -10.22 -17.84 8.07
CA ALA A 233 -10.67 -16.59 8.69
C ALA A 233 -10.69 -16.74 10.22
N GLY A 234 -10.22 -15.72 10.94
CA GLY A 234 -10.07 -15.72 12.40
C GLY A 234 -8.83 -16.47 12.93
N GLN A 235 -8.03 -17.09 12.08
CA GLN A 235 -6.76 -17.71 12.50
C GLN A 235 -5.72 -16.64 12.85
N VAL A 236 -4.99 -16.81 13.96
CA VAL A 236 -3.80 -15.98 14.27
C VAL A 236 -2.74 -16.24 13.22
N VAL A 237 -2.30 -15.19 12.55
CA VAL A 237 -1.30 -15.24 11.46
C VAL A 237 -0.02 -14.50 11.81
N ALA A 238 -0.06 -13.57 12.75
CA ALA A 238 1.09 -12.76 13.15
C ALA A 238 0.90 -12.16 14.54
N HIS A 239 1.93 -11.44 15.00
CA HIS A 239 1.88 -10.54 16.14
C HIS A 239 2.54 -9.20 15.74
N PHE A 240 2.18 -8.12 16.41
CA PHE A 240 2.85 -6.82 16.22
C PHE A 240 4.31 -6.92 16.61
N GLY A 241 5.19 -6.42 15.75
CA GLY A 241 6.62 -6.38 16.00
C GLY A 241 7.02 -5.26 16.98
N ALA A 242 8.07 -5.51 17.75
CA ALA A 242 8.72 -4.50 18.56
C ALA A 242 9.64 -3.63 17.67
N TRP A 243 10.10 -2.49 18.18
CA TRP A 243 10.94 -1.49 17.49
C TRP A 243 12.13 -2.08 16.71
N HIS A 244 12.78 -3.11 17.24
CA HIS A 244 14.01 -3.68 16.66
C HIS A 244 13.76 -4.62 15.47
N GLU A 245 12.50 -4.98 15.19
CA GLU A 245 12.14 -6.02 14.20
C GLU A 245 11.07 -5.57 13.21
N ASN A 246 10.49 -4.37 13.40
CA ASN A 246 9.36 -3.86 12.64
C ASN A 246 9.70 -2.69 11.70
N GLY A 247 10.98 -2.45 11.41
CA GLY A 247 11.44 -1.31 10.61
C GLY A 247 11.77 -0.05 11.41
N GLY A 248 11.71 -0.10 12.76
CA GLY A 248 12.03 1.05 13.65
C GLY A 248 10.84 1.98 13.89
N TRP A 249 9.64 1.42 13.94
CA TRP A 249 8.39 2.13 14.20
C TRP A 249 7.81 1.81 15.57
N ALA A 250 6.98 2.72 16.10
CA ALA A 250 6.05 2.38 17.18
C ALA A 250 5.23 1.14 16.79
N ALA A 251 4.98 0.26 17.76
CA ALA A 251 4.36 -1.03 17.47
C ALA A 251 2.97 -0.86 16.81
N HIS A 252 2.81 -1.35 15.60
CA HIS A 252 1.56 -1.30 14.84
C HIS A 252 1.52 -2.37 13.76
N LEU A 253 0.34 -2.59 13.22
CA LEU A 253 0.11 -3.30 11.97
C LEU A 253 -0.15 -2.29 10.87
N HIS A 254 0.59 -2.34 9.78
CA HIS A 254 0.17 -1.78 8.50
C HIS A 254 -0.67 -2.82 7.77
N PHE A 255 -1.97 -2.54 7.58
CA PHE A 255 -2.89 -3.39 6.86
C PHE A 255 -3.29 -2.77 5.54
N GLN A 256 -3.06 -3.49 4.43
CA GLN A 256 -3.34 -2.99 3.08
C GLN A 256 -4.03 -4.05 2.24
N VAL A 257 -5.01 -3.64 1.42
CA VAL A 257 -5.62 -4.47 0.38
C VAL A 257 -4.95 -4.15 -0.95
N ILE A 258 -4.65 -5.17 -1.74
CA ILE A 258 -3.92 -5.06 -3.01
C ILE A 258 -4.70 -5.80 -4.10
N ALA A 259 -5.11 -5.08 -5.13
CA ALA A 259 -5.82 -5.65 -6.29
C ALA A 259 -4.85 -6.23 -7.34
N ASP A 260 -3.66 -5.67 -7.45
CA ASP A 260 -2.60 -6.14 -8.36
C ASP A 260 -1.23 -5.92 -7.71
N ARG A 261 -0.43 -6.97 -7.62
CA ARG A 261 0.93 -6.89 -7.06
C ARG A 261 1.95 -6.25 -7.98
N LEU A 262 1.53 -5.80 -9.13
CA LEU A 262 2.40 -5.18 -10.12
C LEU A 262 3.56 -6.11 -10.51
N SER A 263 4.80 -5.59 -10.50
CA SER A 263 6.03 -6.40 -10.66
C SER A 263 6.77 -6.62 -9.34
N GLN A 264 6.10 -6.38 -8.18
CA GLN A 264 6.71 -6.46 -6.86
C GLN A 264 6.83 -7.91 -6.37
N GLY A 265 7.94 -8.20 -5.68
CA GLY A 265 8.26 -9.51 -5.11
C GLY A 265 7.79 -9.67 -3.67
N THR A 266 8.74 -9.55 -2.73
CA THR A 266 8.54 -9.73 -1.29
C THR A 266 8.21 -8.44 -0.55
N ASN A 267 8.28 -7.31 -1.23
CA ASN A 267 7.90 -5.99 -0.74
C ASN A 267 6.76 -5.42 -1.59
N PHE A 268 6.14 -4.33 -1.15
CA PHE A 268 5.13 -3.61 -1.91
C PHE A 268 5.09 -2.13 -1.53
N PHE A 269 4.48 -1.30 -2.35
CA PHE A 269 4.31 0.12 -2.08
C PHE A 269 3.32 0.35 -0.93
N GLY A 270 3.78 0.93 0.18
CA GLY A 270 2.94 1.35 1.31
C GLY A 270 2.43 2.78 1.17
N VAL A 271 3.01 3.51 0.21
CA VAL A 271 2.69 4.91 -0.05
C VAL A 271 2.68 5.18 -1.56
N GLY A 272 1.80 6.08 -1.99
CA GLY A 272 1.63 6.47 -3.38
C GLY A 272 1.84 7.97 -3.62
N HIS A 273 1.85 8.37 -4.90
CA HIS A 273 1.88 9.76 -5.33
C HIS A 273 0.48 10.36 -5.27
N ARG A 274 0.36 11.61 -4.84
CA ARG A 274 -0.92 12.34 -4.85
C ARG A 274 -1.43 12.52 -6.29
N SER A 275 -0.55 12.84 -7.23
CA SER A 275 -0.90 13.05 -8.64
C SER A 275 -1.42 11.79 -9.33
N LEU A 276 -1.02 10.59 -8.86
CA LEU A 276 -1.45 9.30 -9.38
C LEU A 276 -2.53 8.64 -8.51
N TRP A 277 -3.22 9.41 -7.66
CA TRP A 277 -4.16 8.84 -6.69
C TRP A 277 -5.23 7.92 -7.31
N PRO A 278 -5.85 8.25 -8.47
CA PRO A 278 -6.79 7.34 -9.14
C PRO A 278 -6.18 6.00 -9.57
N VAL A 279 -4.88 5.98 -9.88
CA VAL A 279 -4.15 4.74 -10.20
C VAL A 279 -3.89 3.94 -8.92
N TRP A 280 -3.44 4.61 -7.85
CA TRP A 280 -3.18 3.96 -6.58
C TRP A 280 -4.42 3.39 -5.91
N THR A 281 -5.56 4.05 -5.98
CA THR A 281 -6.83 3.52 -5.45
C THR A 281 -7.31 2.27 -6.19
N ALA A 282 -6.97 2.12 -7.47
CA ALA A 282 -7.24 0.91 -8.23
C ALA A 282 -6.27 -0.24 -7.89
N ILE A 283 -4.99 0.08 -7.58
CA ILE A 283 -3.97 -0.88 -7.18
C ILE A 283 -4.18 -1.33 -5.72
N SER A 284 -4.42 -0.36 -4.84
CA SER A 284 -4.63 -0.58 -3.41
C SER A 284 -5.91 0.15 -2.96
N PRO A 285 -7.07 -0.50 -3.07
CA PRO A 285 -8.32 0.07 -2.60
C PRO A 285 -8.32 0.26 -1.08
N ASP A 286 -9.17 1.18 -0.59
CA ASP A 286 -9.29 1.49 0.82
C ASP A 286 -9.54 0.21 1.65
N PRO A 287 -8.67 -0.16 2.59
CA PRO A 287 -8.87 -1.30 3.45
C PRO A 287 -10.16 -1.22 4.28
N ASN A 288 -10.70 -0.01 4.49
CA ASN A 288 -11.97 0.16 5.22
C ASN A 288 -13.18 -0.41 4.46
N LEU A 289 -13.09 -0.62 3.15
CA LEU A 289 -14.10 -1.39 2.40
C LEU A 289 -14.27 -2.81 2.98
N LEU A 290 -13.19 -3.38 3.51
CA LEU A 290 -13.18 -4.69 4.16
C LEU A 290 -13.47 -4.58 5.66
N LEU A 291 -12.82 -3.64 6.38
CA LEU A 291 -12.93 -3.48 7.84
C LEU A 291 -14.27 -2.88 8.27
N ARG A 292 -14.89 -2.03 7.44
CA ARG A 292 -16.20 -1.40 7.67
C ARG A 292 -16.29 -0.65 9.00
N LEU A 293 -15.21 0.03 9.37
CA LEU A 293 -15.21 0.90 10.53
C LEU A 293 -16.03 2.17 10.23
N PRO A 294 -16.87 2.63 11.16
CA PRO A 294 -17.61 3.88 10.99
C PRO A 294 -16.66 5.07 10.81
N ASP A 295 -17.04 6.04 9.96
CA ASP A 295 -16.23 7.25 9.70
C ASP A 295 -15.84 8.00 10.97
N ALA A 296 -16.69 7.97 12.00
CA ALA A 296 -16.40 8.56 13.30
C ALA A 296 -15.16 7.96 14.00
N ARG A 297 -14.69 6.77 13.60
CA ARG A 297 -13.45 6.16 14.11
C ARG A 297 -12.19 6.84 13.58
N PHE A 298 -12.32 7.53 12.46
CA PHE A 298 -11.25 8.27 11.78
C PHE A 298 -11.32 9.78 12.03
N ALA A 299 -12.32 10.25 12.77
CA ALA A 299 -12.40 11.63 13.21
C ALA A 299 -11.47 11.85 14.42
N VAL A 300 -10.77 13.00 14.43
CA VAL A 300 -9.90 13.45 15.51
C VAL A 300 -10.67 14.31 16.51
#